data_c9d6189da622b2deb18d252e58e5f0ad
#
_entry.id   c9d6189da622b2deb18d252e58e5f0ad
#
_cell.length_a   1.000
_cell.length_b   1.000
_cell.length_c   1.000
_cell.angle_alpha   90.00
_cell.angle_beta   90.00
_cell.angle_gamma   90.00
#
_symmetry.space_group_name_H-M   'P 1'
#
loop_
_entity.id
_entity.type
_entity.pdbx_description
1 polymer ?
#
loop_
_entity_poly.entity_id
_entity_poly.type
_entity_poly.pdbx_seq_one_letter_code
_entity_poly.pdbx_strand_id
1 'polypeptide(L)'
;MQSIQAGVNAKLLVVIDDDPLVLEAMEGLLRQWGYEVVTAASDGSALAKLAERRRSPDLIVCDYHLSGGTTGIEAIGSLQRDFPIPAFLISADGAVAESAQVRDIGVPVLRKPLDVKVLRTTLRQALRKVAPRQ
;
A
#
# COMPACT_ATOMS: atom_id res chain seq x y z
N MET A 1 -3.26 -29.15 3.72
CA MET A 1 -2.42 -28.36 2.83
C MET A 1 -1.63 -27.32 3.60
N GLN A 2 -0.44 -27.19 3.22
CA GLN A 2 0.39 -26.14 3.77
C GLN A 2 -0.09 -24.79 3.26
N SER A 3 -0.55 -23.93 4.14
CA SER A 3 -0.81 -22.58 3.72
C SER A 3 0.51 -21.89 3.40
N ILE A 4 0.46 -20.98 2.45
CA ILE A 4 1.64 -20.18 2.19
C ILE A 4 1.82 -19.27 3.38
N GLN A 5 2.86 -19.51 4.12
CA GLN A 5 3.18 -18.68 5.26
C GLN A 5 4.26 -17.70 4.88
N ALA A 6 4.09 -16.48 5.30
CA ALA A 6 5.11 -15.48 5.13
C ALA A 6 6.33 -15.93 5.93
N GLY A 7 7.49 -15.98 5.30
CA GLY A 7 8.74 -16.27 6.00
C GLY A 7 9.14 -15.11 6.89
N VAL A 8 10.18 -15.31 7.69
CA VAL A 8 10.69 -14.28 8.59
C VAL A 8 11.14 -13.04 7.82
N ASN A 9 11.47 -13.20 6.54
CA ASN A 9 11.92 -12.09 5.69
C ASN A 9 10.84 -11.61 4.73
N ALA A 10 9.59 -12.07 4.92
CA ALA A 10 8.50 -11.63 4.05
C ALA A 10 8.28 -10.14 4.18
N LYS A 11 8.05 -9.48 3.05
CA LYS A 11 7.78 -8.06 3.04
C LYS A 11 6.39 -7.81 3.59
N LEU A 12 6.24 -6.72 4.34
CA LEU A 12 4.98 -6.29 4.92
C LEU A 12 4.43 -5.13 4.11
N LEU A 13 3.23 -5.31 3.58
CA LEU A 13 2.55 -4.28 2.81
C LEU A 13 1.40 -3.71 3.63
N VAL A 14 1.24 -2.39 3.59
CA VAL A 14 0.09 -1.71 4.19
C VAL A 14 -0.84 -1.31 3.06
N VAL A 15 -2.10 -1.73 3.14
CA VAL A 15 -3.10 -1.38 2.14
C VAL A 15 -4.18 -0.52 2.80
N ILE A 16 -4.38 0.67 2.27
CA ILE A 16 -5.36 1.61 2.79
C ILE A 16 -6.43 1.87 1.74
N ASP A 17 -7.68 1.57 2.10
CA ASP A 17 -8.85 1.79 1.25
C ASP A 17 -10.05 1.81 2.17
N ASP A 18 -11.01 2.68 1.91
CA ASP A 18 -12.19 2.76 2.77
C ASP A 18 -13.27 1.73 2.41
N ASP A 19 -13.08 0.97 1.35
CA ASP A 19 -14.01 -0.09 0.96
C ASP A 19 -13.53 -1.43 1.53
N PRO A 20 -14.26 -2.00 2.50
CA PRO A 20 -13.82 -3.25 3.12
C PRO A 20 -13.75 -4.42 2.16
N LEU A 21 -14.55 -4.42 1.09
CA LEU A 21 -14.49 -5.49 0.10
C LEU A 21 -13.20 -5.41 -0.71
N VAL A 22 -12.76 -4.20 -1.01
CA VAL A 22 -11.49 -4.01 -1.72
C VAL A 22 -10.34 -4.46 -0.82
N LEU A 23 -10.37 -4.11 0.46
CA LEU A 23 -9.34 -4.52 1.42
C LEU A 23 -9.26 -6.04 1.52
N GLU A 24 -10.41 -6.70 1.61
CA GLU A 24 -10.43 -8.16 1.71
C GLU A 24 -9.85 -8.81 0.46
N ALA A 25 -10.23 -8.32 -0.72
CA ALA A 25 -9.74 -8.86 -1.98
C ALA A 25 -8.23 -8.65 -2.13
N MET A 26 -7.75 -7.46 -1.79
CA MET A 26 -6.33 -7.14 -1.87
C MET A 26 -5.52 -7.99 -0.89
N GLU A 27 -6.02 -8.14 0.33
CA GLU A 27 -5.33 -8.94 1.32
C GLU A 27 -5.17 -10.38 0.84
N GLY A 28 -6.24 -10.98 0.32
CA GLY A 28 -6.19 -12.34 -0.18
C GLY A 28 -5.17 -12.51 -1.30
N LEU A 29 -5.20 -11.59 -2.26
CA LEU A 29 -4.31 -11.64 -3.40
C LEU A 29 -2.85 -11.48 -2.99
N LEU A 30 -2.56 -10.49 -2.17
CA LEU A 30 -1.18 -10.19 -1.77
C LEU A 30 -0.60 -11.29 -0.89
N ARG A 31 -1.40 -11.86 -0.01
CA ARG A 31 -0.95 -13.00 0.79
C ARG A 31 -0.64 -14.21 -0.07
N GLN A 32 -1.44 -14.40 -1.12
CA GLN A 32 -1.21 -15.49 -2.06
C GLN A 32 0.16 -15.34 -2.74
N TRP A 33 0.60 -14.11 -2.93
CA TRP A 33 1.91 -13.82 -3.52
C TRP A 33 3.07 -13.89 -2.51
N GLY A 34 2.78 -14.21 -1.26
CA GLY A 34 3.82 -14.38 -0.24
C GLY A 34 4.09 -13.17 0.64
N TYR A 35 3.27 -12.14 0.55
CA TYR A 35 3.44 -10.95 1.38
C TYR A 35 2.65 -11.05 2.69
N GLU A 36 3.13 -10.38 3.73
CA GLU A 36 2.31 -10.08 4.87
C GLU A 36 1.57 -8.77 4.60
N VAL A 37 0.36 -8.65 5.13
CA VAL A 37 -0.50 -7.53 4.80
C VAL A 37 -1.17 -6.98 6.04
N VAL A 38 -1.15 -5.66 6.17
CA VAL A 38 -1.98 -4.92 7.11
C VAL A 38 -2.97 -4.10 6.30
N THR A 39 -4.25 -4.29 6.53
CA THR A 39 -5.29 -3.50 5.86
C THR A 39 -5.87 -2.49 6.82
N ALA A 40 -6.23 -1.33 6.31
CA ALA A 40 -6.80 -0.27 7.13
C ALA A 40 -7.67 0.64 6.29
N ALA A 41 -8.66 1.26 6.94
CA ALA A 41 -9.55 2.20 6.25
C ALA A 41 -9.00 3.63 6.26
N SER A 42 -7.97 3.88 7.05
CA SER A 42 -7.37 5.21 7.19
C SER A 42 -5.92 5.09 7.61
N ASP A 43 -5.19 6.20 7.51
CA ASP A 43 -3.81 6.26 7.98
C ASP A 43 -3.73 6.03 9.49
N GLY A 44 -4.67 6.61 10.26
CA GLY A 44 -4.70 6.42 11.71
C GLY A 44 -4.87 4.96 12.10
N SER A 45 -5.80 4.26 11.43
CA SER A 45 -6.00 2.84 11.68
C SER A 45 -4.78 2.03 11.29
N ALA A 46 -4.13 2.39 10.18
CA ALA A 46 -2.92 1.71 9.73
C ALA A 46 -1.80 1.87 10.77
N LEU A 47 -1.58 3.08 11.26
CA LEU A 47 -0.55 3.34 12.25
C LEU A 47 -0.79 2.56 13.54
N ALA A 48 -2.05 2.49 13.99
CA ALA A 48 -2.40 1.73 15.18
C ALA A 48 -2.10 0.24 15.02
N LYS A 49 -2.47 -0.32 13.87
CA LYS A 49 -2.23 -1.74 13.60
C LYS A 49 -0.74 -2.05 13.48
N LEU A 50 0.03 -1.16 12.88
CA LEU A 50 1.47 -1.34 12.78
C LEU A 50 2.14 -1.28 14.15
N ALA A 51 1.66 -0.40 15.02
CA ALA A 51 2.19 -0.32 16.39
C ALA A 51 1.93 -1.62 17.15
N GLU A 52 0.75 -2.20 16.98
CA GLU A 52 0.44 -3.48 17.62
C GLU A 52 1.33 -4.60 17.12
N ARG A 53 1.63 -4.61 15.83
CA ARG A 53 2.50 -5.64 15.25
C ARG A 53 3.97 -5.44 15.60
N ARG A 54 4.34 -4.23 16.02
CA ARG A 54 5.72 -3.87 16.31
C ARG A 54 6.64 -4.15 15.14
N ARG A 55 6.16 -3.84 13.95
CA ARG A 55 6.90 -4.10 12.74
C ARG A 55 6.70 -2.96 11.74
N SER A 56 7.80 -2.54 11.12
CA SER A 56 7.76 -1.51 10.10
C SER A 56 7.29 -2.10 8.77
N PRO A 57 6.45 -1.39 8.04
CA PRO A 57 6.05 -1.84 6.70
C PRO A 57 7.17 -1.60 5.69
N ASP A 58 7.05 -2.29 4.56
CA ASP A 58 8.02 -2.15 3.48
C ASP A 58 7.46 -1.37 2.30
N LEU A 59 6.15 -1.27 2.19
CA LEU A 59 5.49 -0.57 1.09
C LEU A 59 4.08 -0.17 1.48
N ILE A 60 3.64 0.98 1.00
CA ILE A 60 2.28 1.48 1.20
C ILE A 60 1.53 1.42 -0.12
N VAL A 61 0.32 0.85 -0.11
CA VAL A 61 -0.62 0.87 -1.24
C VAL A 61 -1.85 1.61 -0.74
N CYS A 62 -2.19 2.72 -1.36
CA CYS A 62 -3.27 3.56 -0.84
C CYS A 62 -4.20 4.03 -1.94
N ASP A 63 -5.51 3.90 -1.69
CA ASP A 63 -6.51 4.50 -2.57
C ASP A 63 -6.42 6.03 -2.47
N TYR A 64 -6.61 6.72 -3.57
CA TYR A 64 -6.53 8.18 -3.57
C TYR A 64 -7.71 8.80 -2.82
N HIS A 65 -8.92 8.31 -3.06
CA HIS A 65 -10.12 8.84 -2.43
C HIS A 65 -10.48 8.05 -1.18
N LEU A 66 -10.33 8.69 -0.03
CA LEU A 66 -10.66 8.09 1.25
C LEU A 66 -11.83 8.83 1.88
N SER A 67 -12.53 8.16 2.80
CA SER A 67 -13.65 8.76 3.52
C SER A 67 -13.19 9.94 4.37
N GLY A 68 -14.09 10.88 4.62
CA GLY A 68 -13.81 12.01 5.52
C GLY A 68 -12.99 13.10 4.89
N GLY A 69 -12.87 13.12 3.56
CA GLY A 69 -12.16 14.19 2.86
C GLY A 69 -10.65 14.05 2.82
N THR A 70 -10.11 12.99 3.41
CA THR A 70 -8.67 12.73 3.37
C THR A 70 -8.31 12.14 2.01
N THR A 71 -7.20 12.56 1.43
CA THR A 71 -6.72 11.97 0.20
C THR A 71 -5.64 10.93 0.50
N GLY A 72 -5.41 10.05 -0.48
CA GLY A 72 -4.32 9.07 -0.36
C GLY A 72 -2.97 9.72 -0.23
N ILE A 73 -2.77 10.90 -0.84
CA ILE A 73 -1.51 11.65 -0.69
C ILE A 73 -1.28 12.02 0.77
N GLU A 74 -2.32 12.51 1.44
CA GLU A 74 -2.22 12.87 2.84
C GLU A 74 -1.96 11.64 3.72
N ALA A 75 -2.65 10.54 3.43
CA ALA A 75 -2.47 9.32 4.19
C ALA A 75 -1.05 8.76 4.03
N ILE A 76 -0.53 8.74 2.79
CA ILE A 76 0.83 8.32 2.53
C ILE A 76 1.82 9.22 3.27
N GLY A 77 1.62 10.53 3.22
CA GLY A 77 2.49 11.46 3.93
C GLY A 77 2.52 11.22 5.43
N SER A 78 1.35 10.92 6.00
CA SER A 78 1.25 10.60 7.43
C SER A 78 2.08 9.37 7.79
N LEU A 79 2.02 8.32 6.98
CA LEU A 79 2.80 7.11 7.23
C LEU A 79 4.29 7.34 6.97
N GLN A 80 4.63 8.09 5.93
CA GLN A 80 6.03 8.30 5.56
C GLN A 80 6.79 9.16 6.56
N ARG A 81 6.10 9.88 7.43
CA ARG A 81 6.79 10.57 8.52
C ARG A 81 7.43 9.59 9.49
N ASP A 82 6.78 8.45 9.71
CA ASP A 82 7.31 7.43 10.61
C ASP A 82 8.08 6.34 9.87
N PHE A 83 7.72 6.08 8.62
CA PHE A 83 8.29 4.98 7.82
C PHE A 83 8.66 5.51 6.43
N PRO A 84 9.93 5.91 6.20
CA PRO A 84 10.35 6.45 4.90
C PRO A 84 10.48 5.34 3.85
N ILE A 85 9.35 4.82 3.41
CA ILE A 85 9.27 3.68 2.51
C ILE A 85 8.51 4.06 1.25
N PRO A 86 8.66 3.29 0.17
CA PRO A 86 7.94 3.58 -1.07
C PRO A 86 6.44 3.39 -0.90
N ALA A 87 5.69 4.04 -1.77
CA ALA A 87 4.25 3.97 -1.80
C ALA A 87 3.76 4.09 -3.22
N PHE A 88 2.54 3.61 -3.50
CA PHE A 88 1.85 3.99 -4.72
C PHE A 88 0.36 4.18 -4.44
N LEU A 89 -0.26 4.93 -5.33
CA LEU A 89 -1.67 5.27 -5.25
C LEU A 89 -2.47 4.43 -6.22
N ILE A 90 -3.74 4.22 -5.89
CA ILE A 90 -4.69 3.59 -6.78
C ILE A 90 -5.85 4.58 -6.96
N SER A 91 -6.28 4.80 -8.19
CA SER A 91 -7.37 5.74 -8.43
C SER A 91 -8.15 5.40 -9.68
N ALA A 92 -9.47 5.58 -9.61
CA ALA A 92 -10.32 5.49 -10.79
C ALA A 92 -10.30 6.79 -11.61
N ASP A 93 -9.80 7.86 -11.02
CA ASP A 93 -9.75 9.19 -11.65
C ASP A 93 -8.44 9.39 -12.40
N GLY A 94 -8.51 9.48 -13.72
CA GLY A 94 -7.33 9.65 -14.56
C GLY A 94 -6.58 10.96 -14.32
N ALA A 95 -7.26 11.98 -13.81
CA ALA A 95 -6.61 13.26 -13.55
C ALA A 95 -5.66 13.23 -12.36
N VAL A 96 -5.81 12.24 -11.48
CA VAL A 96 -4.95 12.12 -10.29
C VAL A 96 -3.48 11.97 -10.68
N ALA A 97 -3.19 11.09 -11.63
CA ALA A 97 -1.81 10.83 -12.04
C ALA A 97 -1.13 12.07 -12.62
N GLU A 98 -1.91 12.98 -13.15
CA GLU A 98 -1.40 14.20 -13.78
C GLU A 98 -1.38 15.39 -12.83
N SER A 99 -1.86 15.22 -11.60
CA SER A 99 -1.90 16.32 -10.65
C SER A 99 -0.48 16.73 -10.23
N ALA A 100 -0.30 18.01 -9.96
CA ALA A 100 1.00 18.52 -9.51
C ALA A 100 1.41 17.86 -8.19
N GLN A 101 0.45 17.64 -7.29
CA GLN A 101 0.73 17.02 -5.99
C GLN A 101 1.33 15.63 -6.15
N VAL A 102 0.76 14.82 -7.05
CA VAL A 102 1.25 13.47 -7.27
C VAL A 102 2.63 13.50 -7.91
N ARG A 103 2.83 14.39 -8.89
CA ARG A 103 4.14 14.51 -9.54
C ARG A 103 5.21 14.94 -8.55
N ASP A 104 4.88 15.86 -7.66
CA ASP A 104 5.83 16.38 -6.69
C ASP A 104 6.32 15.31 -5.72
N ILE A 105 5.45 14.40 -5.31
CA ILE A 105 5.86 13.34 -4.39
C ILE A 105 6.47 12.13 -5.10
N GLY A 106 6.35 12.08 -6.44
CA GLY A 106 6.97 11.02 -7.22
C GLY A 106 6.38 9.63 -6.99
N VAL A 107 5.12 9.55 -6.58
CA VAL A 107 4.46 8.28 -6.27
C VAL A 107 3.76 7.77 -7.52
N PRO A 108 3.99 6.50 -7.92
CA PRO A 108 3.25 5.93 -9.05
C PRO A 108 1.76 5.84 -8.76
N VAL A 109 0.95 5.93 -9.80
CA VAL A 109 -0.50 5.81 -9.71
C VAL A 109 -0.96 4.68 -10.61
N LEU A 110 -1.69 3.73 -10.02
CA LEU A 110 -2.32 2.67 -10.79
C LEU A 110 -3.80 3.00 -10.98
N ARG A 111 -4.31 2.71 -12.16
CA ARG A 111 -5.71 2.98 -12.51
C ARG A 111 -6.61 1.84 -12.10
N LYS A 112 -7.82 2.16 -11.67
CA LYS A 112 -8.88 1.16 -11.50
C LYS A 112 -9.65 1.02 -12.81
N PRO A 113 -10.13 -0.17 -13.14
CA PRO A 113 -9.98 -1.42 -12.39
C PRO A 113 -8.53 -1.92 -12.45
N LEU A 114 -8.07 -2.51 -11.35
CA LEU A 114 -6.69 -2.95 -11.26
C LEU A 114 -6.41 -4.12 -12.20
N ASP A 115 -5.33 -3.98 -12.95
CA ASP A 115 -4.79 -5.09 -13.72
C ASP A 115 -3.83 -5.84 -12.78
N VAL A 116 -4.10 -7.11 -12.55
CA VAL A 116 -3.34 -7.93 -11.61
C VAL A 116 -1.86 -8.01 -12.00
N LYS A 117 -1.59 -8.10 -13.29
CA LYS A 117 -0.20 -8.16 -13.77
C LYS A 117 0.55 -6.86 -13.53
N VAL A 118 -0.13 -5.74 -13.78
CA VAL A 118 0.45 -4.42 -13.54
C VAL A 118 0.70 -4.22 -12.05
N LEU A 119 -0.26 -4.60 -11.22
CA LEU A 119 -0.11 -4.52 -9.78
C LEU A 119 1.12 -5.29 -9.32
N ARG A 120 1.25 -6.53 -9.76
CA ARG A 120 2.36 -7.38 -9.33
C ARG A 120 3.71 -6.82 -9.78
N THR A 121 3.78 -6.32 -11.01
CA THR A 121 5.01 -5.71 -11.53
C THR A 121 5.37 -4.46 -10.73
N THR A 122 4.37 -3.62 -10.43
CA THR A 122 4.59 -2.39 -9.67
C THR A 122 5.10 -2.69 -8.27
N LEU A 123 4.50 -3.70 -7.62
CA LEU A 123 4.95 -4.14 -6.29
C LEU A 123 6.41 -4.58 -6.32
N ARG A 124 6.75 -5.43 -7.28
CA ARG A 124 8.12 -5.94 -7.39
C ARG A 124 9.13 -4.83 -7.64
N GLN A 125 8.79 -3.89 -8.49
CA GLN A 125 9.68 -2.77 -8.80
C GLN A 125 9.87 -1.87 -7.59
N ALA A 126 8.79 -1.57 -6.87
CA ALA A 126 8.87 -0.72 -5.68
C ALA A 126 9.70 -1.39 -4.58
N LEU A 127 9.52 -2.69 -4.39
CA LEU A 127 10.23 -3.41 -3.34
C LEU A 127 11.71 -3.62 -3.65
N ARG A 128 12.10 -3.63 -4.92
CA ARG A 128 13.51 -3.71 -5.29
C ARG A 128 14.29 -2.48 -4.88
N LYS A 129 13.62 -1.33 -4.77
CA LYS A 129 14.26 -0.08 -4.39
C LYS A 129 14.49 0.04 -2.90
N VAL A 130 13.93 -0.89 -2.13
CA VAL A 130 14.09 -0.90 -0.69
C VAL A 130 15.45 -1.50 -0.37
N ALA A 131 16.25 -0.78 0.44
CA ALA A 131 17.56 -1.29 0.84
C ALA A 131 17.40 -2.59 1.61
N PRO A 132 18.29 -3.57 1.42
CA PRO A 132 18.23 -4.81 2.20
C PRO A 132 18.36 -4.49 3.68
N ARG A 133 17.59 -5.21 4.48
CA ARG A 133 17.70 -5.05 5.93
C ARG A 133 18.91 -5.82 6.42
N GLN A 134 19.59 -5.19 7.35
CA GLN A 134 20.76 -5.79 7.97
C GLN A 134 20.38 -6.64 9.16
#